data_8fe9fae1a204b50cd9ae0795ceaa12de
#
_entry.id   8fe9fae1a204b50cd9ae0795ceaa12de
#
_cell.length_a   1.000
_cell.length_b   1.000
_cell.length_c   1.000
_cell.angle_alpha   90.00
_cell.angle_beta   90.00
_cell.angle_gamma   90.00
#
_symmetry.space_group_name_H-M   'P 1'
#
loop_
_entity.id
_entity.type
_entity.pdbx_description
1 polymer ?
#
loop_
_entity_poly.entity_id
_entity_poly.type
_entity_poly.pdbx_seq_one_letter_code
_entity_poly.pdbx_strand_id
1 'polypeptide(L)'
;LTHLHTPITAETQGQPVLALAEQLHPTPAVAGLPRRDAMAWLRTLEPFERGSYAAPIGWIDSAGDAELRVAIRCGHARGCELDLTAGAGLVRGSVAERELQEVGLKLAVLADQLELQTSARNRSIV
;
A
#
# COMPACT_ATOMS: atom_id res chain seq x y z
N LEU A 1 -9.70 14.99 -4.32
CA LEU A 1 -10.46 13.81 -3.88
C LEU A 1 -10.82 13.95 -2.41
N THR A 2 -12.11 13.82 -2.09
CA THR A 2 -12.60 13.81 -0.71
C THR A 2 -12.65 12.36 -0.24
N HIS A 3 -11.98 12.06 0.87
CA HIS A 3 -12.04 10.74 1.51
C HIS A 3 -12.90 10.82 2.77
N LEU A 4 -13.75 9.81 2.95
CA LEU A 4 -14.44 9.64 4.21
C LEU A 4 -13.44 9.11 5.26
N HIS A 5 -13.48 9.69 6.45
CA HIS A 5 -12.63 9.30 7.56
C HIS A 5 -13.49 8.96 8.76
N THR A 6 -13.32 7.75 9.29
CA THR A 6 -13.99 7.30 10.51
C THR A 6 -12.91 6.90 11.51
N PRO A 7 -12.65 7.69 12.57
CA PRO A 7 -11.74 7.28 13.63
C PRO A 7 -12.35 6.12 14.43
N ILE A 8 -11.53 5.12 14.72
CA ILE A 8 -11.88 4.00 15.58
C ILE A 8 -10.91 4.00 16.75
N THR A 9 -11.42 4.06 17.95
CA THR A 9 -10.62 4.06 19.18
C THR A 9 -10.99 2.87 20.05
N ALA A 10 -9.99 2.29 20.72
CA ALA A 10 -10.18 1.17 21.65
C ALA A 10 -9.09 1.18 22.72
N GLU A 11 -9.42 0.61 23.87
CA GLU A 11 -8.43 0.34 24.91
C GLU A 11 -7.54 -0.84 24.50
N THR A 12 -6.22 -0.67 24.55
CA THR A 12 -5.26 -1.69 24.12
C THR A 12 -5.10 -2.83 25.10
N GLN A 13 -5.56 -2.65 26.34
CA GLN A 13 -5.43 -3.61 27.44
C GLN A 13 -3.97 -4.08 27.66
N GLY A 14 -3.01 -3.20 27.41
CA GLY A 14 -1.58 -3.47 27.53
C GLY A 14 -1.00 -4.33 26.41
N GLN A 15 -1.71 -4.57 25.33
CA GLN A 15 -1.16 -5.26 24.16
C GLN A 15 -0.09 -4.40 23.47
N PRO A 16 1.06 -4.98 23.10
CA PRO A 16 2.08 -4.24 22.37
C PRO A 16 1.61 -3.90 20.96
N VAL A 17 2.06 -2.76 20.45
CA VAL A 17 1.63 -2.23 19.15
C VAL A 17 1.88 -3.20 17.98
N LEU A 18 2.95 -4.00 18.01
CA LEU A 18 3.22 -4.97 16.96
C LEU A 18 2.18 -6.09 16.92
N ALA A 19 1.70 -6.55 18.08
CA ALA A 19 0.62 -7.54 18.13
C ALA A 19 -0.70 -6.98 17.60
N LEU A 20 -0.98 -5.71 17.87
CA LEU A 20 -2.14 -5.02 17.31
C LEU A 20 -2.01 -4.84 15.79
N ALA A 21 -0.82 -4.47 15.32
CA ALA A 21 -0.54 -4.37 13.90
C ALA A 21 -0.73 -5.71 13.18
N GLU A 22 -0.26 -6.82 13.73
CA GLU A 22 -0.44 -8.17 13.18
C GLU A 22 -1.92 -8.56 13.05
N GLN A 23 -2.74 -8.20 14.02
CA GLN A 23 -4.17 -8.48 13.98
C GLN A 23 -4.91 -7.62 12.93
N LEU A 24 -4.54 -6.37 12.79
CA LEU A 24 -5.22 -5.41 11.92
C LEU A 24 -4.71 -5.44 10.48
N HIS A 25 -3.44 -5.78 10.28
CA HIS A 25 -2.81 -5.79 8.96
C HIS A 25 -2.80 -7.21 8.33
N PRO A 26 -2.87 -7.33 7.01
CA PRO A 26 -3.15 -6.27 6.05
C PRO A 26 -4.60 -5.81 6.11
N THR A 27 -4.81 -4.50 5.99
CA THR A 27 -6.15 -3.91 6.00
C THR A 27 -6.92 -4.23 4.72
N PRO A 28 -8.27 -4.20 4.74
CA PRO A 28 -9.07 -4.45 3.54
C PRO A 28 -8.72 -3.55 2.35
N ALA A 29 -8.29 -2.32 2.62
CA ALA A 29 -7.93 -1.35 1.59
C ALA A 29 -6.75 -1.78 0.71
N VAL A 30 -5.87 -2.64 1.21
CA VAL A 30 -4.68 -3.13 0.48
C VAL A 30 -4.68 -4.64 0.26
N ALA A 31 -5.54 -5.38 0.97
CA ALA A 31 -5.62 -6.84 0.88
C ALA A 31 -6.95 -7.34 0.30
N GLY A 32 -8.00 -6.51 0.34
CA GLY A 32 -9.34 -6.93 -0.07
C GLY A 32 -10.11 -7.70 1.00
N LEU A 33 -11.34 -8.04 0.68
CA LEU A 33 -12.26 -8.83 1.51
C LEU A 33 -12.94 -9.92 0.67
N PRO A 34 -13.15 -11.14 1.24
CA PRO A 34 -12.63 -11.65 2.53
C PRO A 34 -11.10 -11.74 2.50
N ARG A 35 -10.43 -11.35 3.59
CA ARG A 35 -8.95 -11.20 3.64
C ARG A 35 -8.21 -12.43 3.11
N ARG A 36 -8.57 -13.63 3.60
CA ARG A 36 -7.88 -14.87 3.24
C ARG A 36 -7.92 -15.16 1.74
N ASP A 37 -9.11 -15.05 1.16
CA ASP A 37 -9.33 -15.38 -0.25
C ASP A 37 -8.70 -14.31 -1.15
N ALA A 38 -8.88 -13.03 -0.81
CA ALA A 38 -8.28 -11.92 -1.53
C ALA A 38 -6.74 -12.01 -1.54
N MET A 39 -6.12 -12.33 -0.39
CA MET A 39 -4.67 -12.52 -0.31
C MET A 39 -4.18 -13.73 -1.12
N ALA A 40 -4.96 -14.81 -1.18
CA ALA A 40 -4.62 -15.95 -2.03
C ALA A 40 -4.66 -15.57 -3.51
N TRP A 41 -5.67 -14.81 -3.93
CA TRP A 41 -5.79 -14.28 -5.28
C TRP A 41 -4.64 -13.36 -5.65
N LEU A 42 -4.32 -12.38 -4.80
CA LEU A 42 -3.22 -11.43 -5.03
C LEU A 42 -1.89 -12.14 -5.27
N ARG A 43 -1.59 -13.18 -4.50
CA ARG A 43 -0.36 -13.98 -4.68
C ARG A 43 -0.26 -14.68 -6.03
N THR A 44 -1.39 -14.96 -6.68
CA THR A 44 -1.41 -15.64 -7.99
C THR A 44 -1.46 -14.66 -9.15
N LEU A 45 -1.98 -13.46 -8.94
CA LEU A 45 -2.22 -12.47 -9.99
C LEU A 45 -1.11 -11.42 -10.10
N GLU A 46 -0.52 -11.03 -8.97
CA GLU A 46 0.57 -10.05 -8.98
C GLU A 46 1.86 -10.71 -9.47
N PRO A 47 2.50 -10.20 -10.54
CA PRO A 47 3.72 -10.77 -11.12
C PRO A 47 4.99 -10.38 -10.33
N PHE A 48 4.85 -9.73 -9.18
CA PHE A 48 5.94 -9.27 -8.34
C PHE A 48 5.64 -9.52 -6.86
N GLU A 49 6.68 -9.61 -6.06
CA GLU A 49 6.55 -9.61 -4.60
C GLU A 49 6.38 -8.19 -4.08
N ARG A 50 5.37 -7.96 -3.26
CA ARG A 50 5.10 -6.63 -2.69
C ARG A 50 6.22 -6.11 -1.80
N GLY A 51 6.98 -7.00 -1.15
CA GLY A 51 8.02 -6.60 -0.22
C GLY A 51 7.49 -5.64 0.85
N SER A 52 8.03 -4.42 0.88
CA SER A 52 7.58 -3.36 1.79
C SER A 52 6.34 -2.60 1.31
N TYR A 53 5.89 -2.80 0.06
CA TYR A 53 4.66 -2.18 -0.43
C TYR A 53 3.44 -2.73 0.30
N ALA A 54 2.57 -1.83 0.74
CA ALA A 54 1.40 -2.12 1.57
C ALA A 54 1.72 -2.64 2.98
N ALA A 55 2.99 -2.71 3.39
CA ALA A 55 3.36 -3.09 4.75
C ALA A 55 3.13 -1.94 5.75
N PRO A 56 3.00 -2.23 7.06
CA PRO A 56 3.06 -1.20 8.09
C PRO A 56 4.45 -0.56 8.13
N ILE A 57 4.50 0.76 8.17
CA ILE A 57 5.72 1.54 8.34
C ILE A 57 5.48 2.63 9.37
N GLY A 58 6.46 2.91 10.22
CA GLY A 58 6.34 3.94 11.23
C GLY A 58 7.40 3.84 12.30
N TRP A 59 7.06 4.27 13.49
CA TRP A 59 7.96 4.29 14.64
C TRP A 59 7.26 3.75 15.89
N ILE A 60 8.08 3.27 16.80
CA ILE A 60 7.70 2.86 18.15
C ILE A 60 8.78 3.41 19.08
N ASP A 61 8.41 4.06 20.16
CA ASP A 61 9.34 4.57 21.15
C ASP A 61 9.51 3.63 22.35
N SER A 62 10.39 4.03 23.27
CA SER A 62 10.68 3.25 24.47
C SER A 62 9.55 3.24 25.51
N ALA A 63 8.59 4.14 25.41
CA ALA A 63 7.39 4.15 26.25
C ALA A 63 6.28 3.23 25.71
N GLY A 64 6.45 2.74 24.48
CA GLY A 64 5.47 1.91 23.79
C GLY A 64 4.49 2.70 22.93
N ASP A 65 4.65 4.02 22.84
CA ASP A 65 3.90 4.85 21.92
C ASP A 65 4.34 4.58 20.47
N ALA A 66 3.42 4.62 19.54
CA ALA A 66 3.70 4.29 18.15
C ALA A 66 2.77 4.98 17.16
N GLU A 67 3.28 5.22 15.97
CA GLU A 67 2.46 5.56 14.81
C GLU A 67 2.86 4.68 13.65
N LEU A 68 1.91 3.89 13.13
CA LEU A 68 2.08 3.04 11.96
C LEU A 68 1.15 3.49 10.84
N ARG A 69 1.68 3.54 9.64
CA ARG A 69 0.94 3.85 8.41
C ARG A 69 1.13 2.71 7.41
N VAL A 70 0.22 2.60 6.45
CA VAL A 70 0.36 1.64 5.35
C VAL A 70 1.24 2.25 4.27
N ALA A 71 2.32 1.57 3.89
CA ALA A 71 3.26 2.01 2.86
C ALA A 71 2.65 1.87 1.46
N ILE A 72 1.93 2.88 1.03
CA ILE A 72 1.37 2.99 -0.33
C ILE A 72 1.96 4.18 -1.05
N ARG A 73 1.93 4.19 -2.39
CA ARG A 73 2.57 5.23 -3.21
C ARG A 73 4.02 5.44 -2.75
N CYS A 74 4.78 4.39 -2.75
CA CYS A 74 6.13 4.39 -2.20
C CYS A 74 7.17 4.02 -3.26
N GLY A 75 8.43 4.31 -2.95
CA GLY A 75 9.58 3.89 -3.73
C GLY A 75 10.50 3.02 -2.90
N HIS A 76 11.08 2.01 -3.51
CA HIS A 76 12.10 1.16 -2.94
C HIS A 76 13.43 1.38 -3.68
N ALA A 77 14.40 1.99 -3.00
CA ALA A 77 15.71 2.26 -3.57
C ALA A 77 16.68 1.10 -3.29
N ARG A 78 17.35 0.63 -4.34
CA ARG A 78 18.40 -0.40 -4.28
C ARG A 78 19.60 0.01 -5.14
N GLY A 79 20.65 0.48 -4.52
CA GLY A 79 21.78 1.04 -5.23
C GLY A 79 21.38 2.24 -6.09
N CYS A 80 21.52 2.14 -7.41
CA CYS A 80 21.13 3.18 -8.38
C CYS A 80 19.73 2.96 -8.97
N GLU A 81 19.00 1.97 -8.50
CA GLU A 81 17.66 1.64 -8.98
C GLU A 81 16.60 2.11 -7.99
N LEU A 82 15.48 2.58 -8.50
CA LEU A 82 14.32 2.99 -7.73
C LEU A 82 13.06 2.38 -8.32
N ASP A 83 12.45 1.46 -7.58
CA ASP A 83 11.16 0.86 -7.93
C ASP A 83 10.03 1.68 -7.33
N LEU A 84 9.21 2.32 -8.14
CA LEU A 84 8.02 3.03 -7.69
C LEU A 84 6.81 2.10 -7.75
N THR A 85 6.05 2.05 -6.67
CA THR A 85 4.87 1.17 -6.57
C THR A 85 3.63 1.94 -6.17
N ALA A 86 2.55 1.73 -6.92
CA ALA A 86 1.21 2.21 -6.62
C ALA A 86 0.18 1.16 -7.04
N GLY A 87 -1.02 1.26 -6.52
CA GLY A 87 -2.11 0.35 -6.84
C GLY A 87 -3.47 1.02 -6.77
N ALA A 88 -4.49 0.34 -7.29
CA ALA A 88 -5.89 0.72 -7.19
C ALA A 88 -6.69 -0.38 -6.48
N GLY A 89 -7.75 0.02 -5.78
CA GLY A 89 -8.66 -0.90 -5.12
C GLY A 89 -9.76 -1.35 -6.07
N LEU A 90 -9.75 -2.61 -6.47
CA LEU A 90 -10.75 -3.16 -7.36
C LEU A 90 -12.02 -3.55 -6.61
N VAL A 91 -13.15 -3.11 -7.12
CA VAL A 91 -14.48 -3.41 -6.58
C VAL A 91 -15.42 -3.87 -7.71
N ARG A 92 -16.60 -4.38 -7.35
CA ARG A 92 -17.62 -4.71 -8.35
C ARG A 92 -17.94 -3.46 -9.19
N GLY A 93 -17.76 -3.56 -10.50
CA GLY A 93 -17.98 -2.47 -11.46
C GLY A 93 -16.74 -1.64 -11.76
N SER A 94 -15.58 -1.95 -11.20
CA SER A 94 -14.31 -1.39 -11.66
C SER A 94 -14.10 -1.67 -13.14
N VAL A 95 -13.60 -0.66 -13.85
CA VAL A 95 -13.28 -0.73 -15.29
C VAL A 95 -11.77 -0.67 -15.44
N ALA A 96 -11.18 -1.71 -16.03
CA ALA A 96 -9.73 -1.89 -16.06
C ALA A 96 -8.96 -0.66 -16.56
N GLU A 97 -9.43 -0.02 -17.62
CA GLU A 97 -8.79 1.17 -18.20
C GLU A 97 -8.78 2.37 -17.25
N ARG A 98 -9.82 2.53 -16.44
CA ARG A 98 -9.91 3.60 -15.44
C ARG A 98 -8.99 3.35 -14.26
N GLU A 99 -8.98 2.13 -13.77
CA GLU A 99 -8.09 1.72 -12.67
C GLU A 99 -6.62 1.86 -13.08
N LEU A 100 -6.32 1.47 -14.32
CA LEU A 100 -5.01 1.65 -14.92
C LEU A 100 -4.58 3.13 -15.00
N GLN A 101 -5.48 4.00 -15.44
CA GLN A 101 -5.24 5.44 -15.46
C GLN A 101 -5.01 5.99 -14.04
N GLU A 102 -5.78 5.52 -13.05
CA GLU A 102 -5.60 5.92 -11.65
C GLU A 102 -4.22 5.53 -11.13
N VAL A 103 -3.77 4.30 -11.38
CA VAL A 103 -2.41 3.87 -11.00
C VAL A 103 -1.36 4.73 -11.70
N GLY A 104 -1.53 5.01 -12.99
CA GLY A 104 -0.64 5.88 -13.74
C GLY A 104 -0.51 7.28 -13.14
N LEU A 105 -1.63 7.89 -12.75
CA LEU A 105 -1.64 9.20 -12.07
C LEU A 105 -0.93 9.16 -10.71
N LYS A 106 -1.12 8.11 -9.93
CA LYS A 106 -0.44 7.93 -8.64
C LYS A 106 1.07 7.81 -8.81
N LEU A 107 1.54 7.09 -9.83
CA LEU A 107 2.97 6.97 -10.15
C LEU A 107 3.55 8.27 -10.69
N ALA A 108 2.80 9.00 -11.53
CA ALA A 108 3.25 10.29 -12.06
C ALA A 108 3.54 11.30 -10.95
N VAL A 109 2.67 11.38 -9.93
CA VAL A 109 2.91 12.25 -8.78
C VAL A 109 4.22 11.91 -8.04
N LEU A 110 4.55 10.63 -7.90
CA LEU A 110 5.81 10.21 -7.29
C LEU A 110 7.02 10.58 -8.18
N ALA A 111 6.91 10.34 -9.48
CA ALA A 111 7.96 10.66 -10.44
C ALA A 111 8.24 12.17 -10.50
N ASP A 112 7.19 13.00 -10.51
CA ASP A 112 7.30 14.46 -10.51
C ASP A 112 7.96 14.98 -9.23
N GLN A 113 7.60 14.43 -8.07
CA GLN A 113 8.21 14.80 -6.78
C GLN A 113 9.72 14.46 -6.73
N LEU A 114 10.15 13.45 -7.45
CA LEU A 114 11.54 13.01 -7.51
C LEU A 114 12.30 13.57 -8.73
N GLU A 115 11.67 14.45 -9.50
CA GLU A 115 12.22 15.02 -10.75
C GLU A 115 12.70 13.94 -11.73
N LEU A 116 12.05 12.77 -11.70
CA LEU A 116 12.44 11.65 -12.55
C LEU A 116 11.93 11.84 -13.98
N GLN A 117 12.85 11.75 -14.94
CA GLN A 117 12.44 11.59 -16.33
C GLN A 117 11.92 10.16 -16.50
N THR A 118 10.62 10.01 -16.65
CA THR A 118 10.00 8.71 -16.92
C THR A 118 10.34 8.30 -18.35
N SER A 119 11.45 7.58 -18.54
CA SER A 119 11.64 6.82 -19.77
C SER A 119 10.58 5.71 -19.79
N ALA A 120 9.97 5.48 -20.95
CA ALA A 120 8.85 4.55 -21.14
C ALA A 120 9.21 3.05 -20.93
N ARG A 121 10.35 2.75 -20.34
CA ARG A 121 10.81 1.39 -20.05
C ARG A 121 10.32 0.98 -18.65
N ASN A 122 9.50 -0.05 -18.62
CA ASN A 122 8.94 -0.76 -17.47
C ASN A 122 7.78 -0.07 -16.74
N ARG A 123 6.64 0.01 -17.42
CA ARG A 123 5.35 0.02 -16.73
C ARG A 123 4.82 -1.42 -16.72
N SER A 124 5.25 -2.21 -15.75
CA SER A 124 4.50 -3.41 -15.39
C SER A 124 3.30 -2.93 -14.58
N ILE A 125 2.14 -2.92 -15.23
CA ILE A 125 0.88 -2.55 -14.62
C ILE A 125 0.16 -3.84 -14.32
N VAL A 126 -0.21 -4.02 -13.07
CA VAL A 126 -0.97 -5.14 -12.54
C VAL A 126 -2.33 -4.65 -12.12
#